data_afe9b69a6f4962962c746b999dbc9a69
#
_entry.id   afe9b69a6f4962962c746b999dbc9a69
#
_cell.length_a   1.000
_cell.length_b   1.000
_cell.length_c   1.000
_cell.angle_alpha   90.00
_cell.angle_beta   90.00
_cell.angle_gamma   90.00
#
_symmetry.space_group_name_H-M   'P 1'
#
loop_
_entity.id
_entity.type
_entity.pdbx_description
1 polymer ?
#
loop_
_entity_poly.entity_id
_entity_poly.type
_entity_poly.pdbx_seq_one_letter_code
_entity_poly.pdbx_strand_id
1 'polypeptide(L)'
;MAENTPIISFRDADILNGEATVIYGLNMDVYPGDFVYIVGKVGTGKTSIIRTIIAENDLEKGYGSACGFELNGISEKQIPYLRRQMGVVFQNFELLMDRSVEDNLRFVLEATGWKDKEKIIARITEVLDAVGMGRKAHKMPFQLSGGEQQRIAIARSLLNDPQVIIADEPTGNLDNETADGIMKLLTGINKEKGTAI
;
A
#
# COMPACT_ATOMS: atom_id res chain seq x y z
N MET A 1 -9.37 14.46 24.86
CA MET A 1 -8.45 14.63 23.73
C MET A 1 -8.16 13.21 23.25
N ALA A 2 -8.54 12.84 22.02
CA ALA A 2 -8.17 11.54 21.51
C ALA A 2 -6.64 11.51 21.47
N GLU A 3 -6.02 10.54 22.13
CA GLU A 3 -4.59 10.29 22.01
C GLU A 3 -4.31 10.06 20.51
N ASN A 4 -3.44 10.88 19.95
CA ASN A 4 -3.04 10.78 18.55
C ASN A 4 -2.12 9.56 18.41
N THR A 5 -2.72 8.37 18.35
CA THR A 5 -1.99 7.10 18.26
C THR A 5 -1.42 6.93 16.88
N PRO A 6 -0.11 6.69 16.71
CA PRO A 6 0.47 6.47 15.39
C PRO A 6 -0.08 5.19 14.73
N ILE A 7 -0.31 5.24 13.43
CA ILE A 7 -0.68 4.07 12.61
C ILE A 7 0.53 3.15 12.45
N ILE A 8 1.73 3.72 12.29
CA ILE A 8 3.00 3.00 12.23
C ILE A 8 3.94 3.62 13.26
N SER A 9 4.61 2.79 14.03
CA SER A 9 5.59 3.24 15.01
C SER A 9 6.78 2.29 15.06
N PHE A 10 7.99 2.85 15.05
CA PHE A 10 9.23 2.12 15.33
C PHE A 10 10.01 2.81 16.43
N ARG A 11 10.64 2.03 17.32
CA ARG A 11 11.49 2.50 18.43
C ARG A 11 12.75 1.65 18.47
N ASP A 12 13.90 2.29 18.25
CA ASP A 12 15.22 1.65 18.24
C ASP A 12 15.26 0.34 17.44
N ALA A 13 14.54 0.33 16.29
CA ALA A 13 14.29 -0.86 15.50
C ALA A 13 15.40 -1.08 14.48
N ASP A 14 15.94 -2.29 14.43
CA ASP A 14 16.90 -2.70 13.40
C ASP A 14 16.14 -3.36 12.25
N ILE A 15 16.34 -2.85 11.02
CA ILE A 15 15.63 -3.34 9.83
C ILE A 15 16.53 -4.28 9.05
N LEU A 16 16.00 -5.45 8.74
CA LEU A 16 16.70 -6.53 8.06
C LEU A 16 16.43 -6.53 6.54
N ASN A 17 17.41 -7.03 5.78
CA ASN A 17 17.25 -7.49 4.40
C ASN A 17 17.87 -8.89 4.30
N GLY A 18 17.03 -9.94 4.34
CA GLY A 18 17.49 -11.28 4.63
C GLY A 18 18.10 -11.34 6.04
N GLU A 19 19.31 -11.87 6.15
CA GLU A 19 20.05 -11.97 7.44
C GLU A 19 20.86 -10.70 7.78
N ALA A 20 20.94 -9.72 6.88
CA ALA A 20 21.75 -8.51 7.08
C ALA A 20 20.94 -7.35 7.63
N THR A 21 21.39 -6.71 8.70
CA THR A 21 20.84 -5.45 9.17
C THR A 21 21.27 -4.31 8.23
N VAL A 22 20.29 -3.64 7.62
CA VAL A 22 20.52 -2.54 6.66
C VAL A 22 20.21 -1.17 7.26
N ILE A 23 19.42 -1.10 8.33
CA ILE A 23 19.15 0.12 9.09
C ILE A 23 19.22 -0.23 10.57
N TYR A 24 19.92 0.59 11.35
CA TYR A 24 20.08 0.43 12.79
C TYR A 24 19.30 1.50 13.55
N GLY A 25 18.57 1.11 14.59
CA GLY A 25 17.96 2.05 15.53
C GLY A 25 16.93 2.97 14.91
N LEU A 26 16.10 2.47 13.98
CA LEU A 26 15.03 3.26 13.36
C LEU A 26 14.03 3.76 14.41
N ASN A 27 13.80 5.08 14.42
CA ASN A 27 12.73 5.72 15.17
C ASN A 27 11.85 6.49 14.20
N MET A 28 10.56 6.12 14.10
CA MET A 28 9.63 6.71 13.15
C MET A 28 8.19 6.56 13.66
N ASP A 29 7.40 7.62 13.52
CA ASP A 29 5.96 7.60 13.71
C ASP A 29 5.26 8.12 12.46
N VAL A 30 4.14 7.47 12.11
CA VAL A 30 3.22 7.91 11.07
C VAL A 30 1.82 7.98 11.68
N TYR A 31 1.18 9.12 11.54
CA TYR A 31 -0.16 9.38 12.09
C TYR A 31 -1.24 9.36 11.00
N PRO A 32 -2.53 9.24 11.38
CA PRO A 32 -3.63 9.40 10.43
C PRO A 32 -3.52 10.71 9.64
N GLY A 33 -3.63 10.62 8.32
CA GLY A 33 -3.55 11.77 7.42
C GLY A 33 -2.15 12.26 7.10
N ASP A 34 -1.10 11.67 7.65
CA ASP A 34 0.28 12.02 7.27
C ASP A 34 0.57 11.65 5.81
N PHE A 35 1.43 12.46 5.18
CA PHE A 35 2.04 12.12 3.89
C PHE A 35 3.57 12.11 4.07
N VAL A 36 4.15 10.92 4.19
CA VAL A 36 5.55 10.70 4.58
C VAL A 36 6.38 10.25 3.38
N TYR A 37 7.51 10.90 3.14
CA TYR A 37 8.49 10.48 2.14
C TYR A 37 9.70 9.83 2.81
N ILE A 38 9.98 8.58 2.46
CA ILE A 38 11.23 7.91 2.85
C ILE A 38 12.25 8.15 1.74
N VAL A 39 13.23 9.00 2.01
CA VAL A 39 14.25 9.40 1.02
C VAL A 39 15.61 8.79 1.36
N GLY A 40 16.34 8.40 0.34
CA GLY A 40 17.68 7.83 0.48
C GLY A 40 18.21 7.27 -0.84
N LYS A 41 19.51 7.01 -0.91
CA LYS A 41 20.13 6.40 -2.09
C LYS A 41 19.59 5.00 -2.36
N VAL A 42 19.77 4.48 -3.58
CA VAL A 42 19.45 3.08 -3.90
C VAL A 42 20.27 2.16 -2.97
N GLY A 43 19.63 1.12 -2.47
CA GLY A 43 20.26 0.14 -1.58
C GLY A 43 20.34 0.53 -0.10
N THR A 44 19.79 1.67 0.34
CA THR A 44 19.82 2.11 1.75
C THR A 44 18.75 1.48 2.64
N GLY A 45 17.97 0.51 2.14
CA GLY A 45 16.98 -0.22 2.96
C GLY A 45 15.56 0.36 2.94
N LYS A 46 15.22 1.31 2.03
CA LYS A 46 13.85 1.85 1.93
C LYS A 46 12.78 0.77 1.74
N THR A 47 12.97 -0.11 0.76
CA THR A 47 12.10 -1.26 0.52
C THR A 47 12.09 -2.24 1.70
N SER A 48 13.19 -2.35 2.46
CA SER A 48 13.24 -3.20 3.65
C SER A 48 12.37 -2.66 4.79
N ILE A 49 12.29 -1.33 4.97
CA ILE A 49 11.33 -0.72 5.90
C ILE A 49 9.91 -1.12 5.50
N ILE A 50 9.55 -0.96 4.22
CA ILE A 50 8.24 -1.34 3.69
C ILE A 50 7.93 -2.81 3.98
N ARG A 51 8.86 -3.71 3.66
CA ARG A 51 8.70 -5.15 3.90
C ARG A 51 8.53 -5.49 5.37
N THR A 52 9.20 -4.77 6.27
CA THR A 52 9.01 -4.93 7.71
C THR A 52 7.62 -4.46 8.14
N ILE A 53 7.14 -3.32 7.62
CA ILE A 53 5.79 -2.79 7.94
C ILE A 53 4.70 -3.79 7.52
N ILE A 54 4.83 -4.44 6.35
CA ILE A 54 3.85 -5.41 5.85
C ILE A 54 4.10 -6.84 6.35
N ALA A 55 5.02 -7.00 7.31
CA ALA A 55 5.42 -8.29 7.90
C ALA A 55 5.86 -9.32 6.85
N GLU A 56 6.71 -8.90 5.90
CA GLU A 56 7.48 -9.79 5.03
C GLU A 56 8.88 -10.06 5.61
N ASN A 57 9.44 -9.07 6.32
CA ASN A 57 10.66 -9.22 7.07
C ASN A 57 10.34 -9.22 8.56
N ASP A 58 11.02 -10.06 9.31
CA ASP A 58 10.92 -10.10 10.76
C ASP A 58 11.54 -8.85 11.40
N LEU A 59 11.03 -8.47 12.57
CA LEU A 59 11.59 -7.43 13.42
C LEU A 59 12.11 -8.07 14.71
N GLU A 60 13.43 -8.25 14.79
CA GLU A 60 14.08 -8.96 15.91
C GLU A 60 14.51 -8.00 17.02
N LYS A 61 14.98 -6.80 16.68
CA LYS A 61 15.49 -5.82 17.64
C LYS A 61 14.72 -4.52 17.60
N GLY A 62 14.51 -3.92 18.76
CA GLY A 62 13.69 -2.74 18.96
C GLY A 62 12.21 -3.09 19.05
N TYR A 63 11.36 -2.10 18.81
CA TYR A 63 9.90 -2.25 18.80
C TYR A 63 9.32 -1.73 17.48
N GLY A 64 8.32 -2.41 16.96
CA GLY A 64 7.57 -1.96 15.80
C GLY A 64 6.09 -2.32 15.90
N SER A 65 5.24 -1.40 15.46
CA SER A 65 3.81 -1.65 15.31
C SER A 65 3.26 -1.03 14.04
N ALA A 66 2.24 -1.64 13.46
CA ALA A 66 1.53 -1.12 12.30
C ALA A 66 0.04 -1.47 12.39
N CYS A 67 -0.83 -0.49 12.15
CA CYS A 67 -2.30 -0.64 12.16
C CYS A 67 -2.83 -1.40 13.39
N GLY A 68 -2.25 -1.15 14.57
CA GLY A 68 -2.64 -1.78 15.85
C GLY A 68 -2.07 -3.19 16.07
N PHE A 69 -1.22 -3.69 15.18
CA PHE A 69 -0.51 -4.97 15.35
C PHE A 69 0.94 -4.71 15.78
N GLU A 70 1.42 -5.45 16.76
CA GLU A 70 2.84 -5.52 17.07
C GLU A 70 3.54 -6.36 16.00
N LEU A 71 4.65 -5.85 15.44
CA LEU A 71 5.41 -6.53 14.39
C LEU A 71 6.41 -7.54 14.94
N ASN A 72 6.86 -7.33 16.19
CA ASN A 72 7.77 -8.25 16.85
C ASN A 72 7.09 -9.61 17.09
N GLY A 73 7.58 -10.66 16.39
CA GLY A 73 7.03 -11.99 16.51
C GLY A 73 5.57 -12.14 16.08
N ILE A 74 5.11 -11.28 15.15
CA ILE A 74 3.75 -11.37 14.59
C ILE A 74 3.51 -12.77 14.01
N SER A 75 2.40 -13.40 14.38
CA SER A 75 2.09 -14.75 13.89
C SER A 75 1.59 -14.74 12.45
N GLU A 76 1.86 -15.82 11.69
CA GLU A 76 1.34 -16.00 10.33
C GLU A 76 -0.18 -15.83 10.22
N LYS A 77 -0.92 -16.16 11.30
CA LYS A 77 -2.38 -15.99 11.35
C LYS A 77 -2.80 -14.53 11.43
N GLN A 78 -1.98 -13.65 12.00
CA GLN A 78 -2.27 -12.22 12.15
C GLN A 78 -1.89 -11.42 10.89
N ILE A 79 -0.88 -11.85 10.14
CA ILE A 79 -0.38 -11.14 8.95
C ILE A 79 -1.49 -10.80 7.94
N PRO A 80 -2.42 -11.71 7.58
CA PRO A 80 -3.51 -11.36 6.67
C PRO A 80 -4.44 -10.24 7.20
N TYR A 81 -4.63 -10.16 8.51
CA TYR A 81 -5.47 -9.12 9.13
C TYR A 81 -4.74 -7.77 9.15
N LEU A 82 -3.43 -7.77 9.45
CA LEU A 82 -2.58 -6.59 9.32
C LEU A 82 -2.63 -6.05 7.89
N ARG A 83 -2.36 -6.89 6.88
CA ARG A 83 -2.30 -6.49 5.47
C ARG A 83 -3.65 -5.99 4.93
N ARG A 84 -4.78 -6.40 5.51
CA ARG A 84 -6.10 -5.84 5.15
C ARG A 84 -6.30 -4.40 5.59
N GLN A 85 -5.55 -3.94 6.62
CA GLN A 85 -5.64 -2.58 7.13
C GLN A 85 -4.80 -1.59 6.32
N MET A 86 -4.01 -2.08 5.36
CA MET A 86 -3.11 -1.25 4.56
C MET A 86 -3.27 -1.54 3.07
N GLY A 87 -3.05 -0.51 2.27
CA GLY A 87 -2.91 -0.63 0.82
C GLY A 87 -1.43 -0.67 0.45
N VAL A 88 -1.06 -1.49 -0.53
CA VAL A 88 0.33 -1.53 -1.02
C VAL A 88 0.33 -1.24 -2.52
N VAL A 89 1.19 -0.32 -2.94
CA VAL A 89 1.41 0.07 -4.33
C VAL A 89 2.88 -0.20 -4.66
N PHE A 90 3.12 -1.13 -5.56
CA PHE A 90 4.47 -1.52 -5.98
C PHE A 90 4.90 -0.79 -7.26
N GLN A 91 6.20 -0.65 -7.45
CA GLN A 91 6.81 -0.04 -8.64
C GLN A 91 6.40 -0.75 -9.95
N ASN A 92 6.26 -2.08 -9.93
CA ASN A 92 5.94 -2.92 -11.10
C ASN A 92 4.44 -3.23 -11.22
N PHE A 93 3.57 -2.42 -10.59
CA PHE A 93 2.10 -2.54 -10.58
C PHE A 93 1.57 -3.85 -9.98
N GLU A 94 2.23 -4.98 -10.18
CA GLU A 94 1.86 -6.32 -9.68
C GLU A 94 0.39 -6.67 -10.02
N LEU A 95 -0.02 -6.41 -11.27
CA LEU A 95 -1.33 -6.79 -11.79
C LEU A 95 -1.28 -8.19 -12.39
N LEU A 96 -2.34 -8.96 -12.20
CA LEU A 96 -2.52 -10.26 -12.82
C LEU A 96 -2.82 -10.06 -14.32
N MET A 97 -1.88 -10.45 -15.17
CA MET A 97 -1.91 -10.16 -16.62
C MET A 97 -2.90 -11.02 -17.40
N ASP A 98 -3.36 -12.13 -16.79
CA ASP A 98 -4.32 -13.08 -17.32
C ASP A 98 -5.79 -12.72 -17.03
N ARG A 99 -6.03 -11.59 -16.37
CA ARG A 99 -7.35 -11.16 -15.90
C ARG A 99 -7.63 -9.72 -16.26
N SER A 100 -8.92 -9.39 -16.40
CA SER A 100 -9.36 -8.01 -16.59
C SER A 100 -9.03 -7.13 -15.38
N VAL A 101 -9.12 -5.81 -15.56
CA VAL A 101 -9.02 -4.84 -14.44
C VAL A 101 -10.05 -5.17 -13.36
N GLU A 102 -11.31 -5.40 -13.74
CA GLU A 102 -12.36 -5.77 -12.79
C GLU A 102 -12.03 -7.04 -12.03
N ASP A 103 -11.55 -8.08 -12.71
CA ASP A 103 -11.21 -9.36 -12.07
C ASP A 103 -9.97 -9.26 -11.18
N ASN A 104 -9.01 -8.39 -11.50
CA ASN A 104 -7.89 -8.05 -10.60
C ASN A 104 -8.39 -7.48 -9.27
N LEU A 105 -9.36 -6.56 -9.32
CA LEU A 105 -9.92 -5.94 -8.12
C LEU A 105 -10.86 -6.90 -7.37
N ARG A 106 -11.70 -7.64 -8.09
CA ARG A 106 -12.60 -8.66 -7.55
C ARG A 106 -11.83 -9.71 -6.77
N PHE A 107 -10.73 -10.21 -7.32
CA PHE A 107 -9.89 -11.21 -6.68
C PHE A 107 -9.43 -10.79 -5.27
N VAL A 108 -9.04 -9.54 -5.10
CA VAL A 108 -8.61 -9.01 -3.79
C VAL A 108 -9.79 -8.96 -2.81
N LEU A 109 -10.96 -8.48 -3.23
CA LEU A 109 -12.14 -8.42 -2.37
C LEU A 109 -12.57 -9.82 -1.92
N GLU A 110 -12.64 -10.78 -2.84
CA GLU A 110 -12.98 -12.17 -2.54
C GLU A 110 -11.95 -12.81 -1.60
N ALA A 111 -10.65 -12.61 -1.85
CA ALA A 111 -9.57 -13.10 -0.98
C ALA A 111 -9.60 -12.48 0.42
N THR A 112 -10.14 -11.27 0.55
CA THR A 112 -10.30 -10.58 1.85
C THR A 112 -11.66 -10.85 2.52
N GLY A 113 -12.46 -11.76 1.95
CA GLY A 113 -13.66 -12.31 2.58
C GLY A 113 -14.97 -11.65 2.17
N TRP A 114 -14.98 -10.79 1.14
CA TRP A 114 -16.22 -10.27 0.58
C TRP A 114 -16.98 -11.40 -0.17
N LYS A 115 -18.29 -11.50 0.06
CA LYS A 115 -19.12 -12.54 -0.54
C LYS A 115 -20.31 -12.00 -1.33
N ASP A 116 -20.72 -10.78 -1.03
CA ASP A 116 -21.86 -10.11 -1.65
C ASP A 116 -21.43 -9.53 -3.00
N LYS A 117 -21.95 -10.11 -4.08
CA LYS A 117 -21.60 -9.73 -5.45
C LYS A 117 -21.96 -8.28 -5.79
N GLU A 118 -23.09 -7.79 -5.28
CA GLU A 118 -23.55 -6.41 -5.55
C GLU A 118 -22.62 -5.41 -4.85
N LYS A 119 -22.24 -5.68 -3.61
CA LYS A 119 -21.27 -4.85 -2.87
C LYS A 119 -19.88 -4.89 -3.50
N ILE A 120 -19.44 -6.04 -4.00
CA ILE A 120 -18.16 -6.17 -4.72
C ILE A 120 -18.18 -5.28 -5.97
N ILE A 121 -19.23 -5.36 -6.80
CA ILE A 121 -19.34 -4.55 -8.02
C ILE A 121 -19.39 -3.05 -7.67
N ALA A 122 -20.19 -2.67 -6.68
CA ALA A 122 -20.28 -1.28 -6.23
C ALA A 122 -18.92 -0.74 -5.75
N ARG A 123 -18.18 -1.54 -4.96
CA ARG A 123 -16.85 -1.15 -4.47
C ARG A 123 -15.81 -1.03 -5.57
N ILE A 124 -15.80 -1.96 -6.53
CA ILE A 124 -14.92 -1.89 -7.70
C ILE A 124 -15.20 -0.61 -8.50
N THR A 125 -16.48 -0.31 -8.76
CA THR A 125 -16.88 0.91 -9.47
C THR A 125 -16.40 2.15 -8.73
N GLU A 126 -16.64 2.25 -7.43
CA GLU A 126 -16.22 3.37 -6.59
C GLU A 126 -14.70 3.62 -6.67
N VAL A 127 -13.87 2.57 -6.47
CA VAL A 127 -12.42 2.76 -6.48
C VAL A 127 -11.88 3.06 -7.88
N LEU A 128 -12.49 2.51 -8.94
CA LEU A 128 -12.12 2.82 -10.32
C LEU A 128 -12.47 4.28 -10.68
N ASP A 129 -13.61 4.77 -10.25
CA ASP A 129 -14.01 6.16 -10.46
C ASP A 129 -13.09 7.11 -9.69
N ALA A 130 -12.74 6.78 -8.45
CA ALA A 130 -11.80 7.56 -7.64
C ALA A 130 -10.42 7.75 -8.29
N VAL A 131 -9.98 6.81 -9.12
CA VAL A 131 -8.70 6.93 -9.86
C VAL A 131 -8.88 7.34 -11.33
N GLY A 132 -10.12 7.65 -11.76
CA GLY A 132 -10.44 8.07 -13.13
C GLY A 132 -10.39 6.93 -14.16
N MET A 133 -10.62 5.67 -13.74
CA MET A 133 -10.51 4.47 -14.56
C MET A 133 -11.85 3.71 -14.76
N GLY A 134 -12.99 4.29 -14.39
CA GLY A 134 -14.30 3.62 -14.42
C GLY A 134 -14.66 2.99 -15.78
N ARG A 135 -14.23 3.61 -16.88
CA ARG A 135 -14.50 3.08 -18.26
C ARG A 135 -13.55 1.96 -18.70
N LYS A 136 -12.57 1.58 -17.87
CA LYS A 136 -11.51 0.63 -18.21
C LYS A 136 -11.65 -0.73 -17.50
N ALA A 137 -12.72 -0.97 -16.76
CA ALA A 137 -12.96 -2.18 -15.97
C ALA A 137 -12.79 -3.49 -16.77
N HIS A 138 -13.26 -3.50 -18.05
CA HIS A 138 -13.21 -4.64 -18.95
C HIS A 138 -11.86 -4.86 -19.64
N LYS A 139 -10.90 -3.92 -19.51
CA LYS A 139 -9.60 -4.01 -20.16
C LYS A 139 -8.69 -5.01 -19.46
N MET A 140 -7.79 -5.60 -20.24
CA MET A 140 -6.68 -6.39 -19.72
C MET A 140 -5.50 -5.45 -19.38
N PRO A 141 -4.66 -5.74 -18.37
CA PRO A 141 -3.54 -4.89 -18.00
C PRO A 141 -2.60 -4.53 -19.17
N PHE A 142 -2.32 -5.47 -20.05
CA PHE A 142 -1.45 -5.22 -21.23
C PHE A 142 -2.06 -4.26 -22.27
N GLN A 143 -3.35 -3.91 -22.16
CA GLN A 143 -4.03 -2.91 -23.00
C GLN A 143 -3.97 -1.49 -22.40
N LEU A 144 -3.32 -1.34 -21.24
CA LEU A 144 -3.22 -0.10 -20.49
C LEU A 144 -1.80 0.47 -20.58
N SER A 145 -1.69 1.81 -20.61
CA SER A 145 -0.40 2.48 -20.41
C SER A 145 0.15 2.24 -19.00
N GLY A 146 1.45 2.48 -18.78
CA GLY A 146 2.06 2.35 -17.43
C GLY A 146 1.35 3.22 -16.38
N GLY A 147 1.01 4.46 -16.72
CA GLY A 147 0.26 5.34 -15.82
C GLY A 147 -1.17 4.84 -15.52
N GLU A 148 -1.85 4.23 -16.50
CA GLU A 148 -3.15 3.59 -16.30
C GLU A 148 -3.02 2.34 -15.40
N GLN A 149 -2.01 1.52 -15.61
CA GLN A 149 -1.73 0.35 -14.75
C GLN A 149 -1.44 0.79 -13.30
N GLN A 150 -0.68 1.88 -13.12
CA GLN A 150 -0.42 2.44 -11.80
C GLN A 150 -1.70 2.95 -11.11
N ARG A 151 -2.60 3.60 -11.85
CA ARG A 151 -3.92 4.00 -11.34
C ARG A 151 -4.73 2.78 -10.88
N ILE A 152 -4.69 1.67 -11.61
CA ILE A 152 -5.35 0.43 -11.19
C ILE A 152 -4.69 -0.18 -9.94
N ALA A 153 -3.36 -0.14 -9.83
CA ALA A 153 -2.66 -0.57 -8.61
C ALA A 153 -3.05 0.28 -7.39
N ILE A 154 -3.24 1.60 -7.58
CA ILE A 154 -3.77 2.50 -6.54
C ILE A 154 -5.24 2.17 -6.22
N ALA A 155 -6.11 1.94 -7.23
CA ALA A 155 -7.49 1.51 -6.99
C ALA A 155 -7.55 0.22 -6.17
N ARG A 156 -6.68 -0.75 -6.49
CA ARG A 156 -6.53 -2.00 -5.73
C ARG A 156 -6.16 -1.75 -4.28
N SER A 157 -5.25 -0.82 -4.02
CA SER A 157 -4.84 -0.48 -2.66
C SER A 157 -5.96 0.12 -1.81
N LEU A 158 -6.98 0.72 -2.44
CA LEU A 158 -8.12 1.36 -1.77
C LEU A 158 -9.26 0.40 -1.40
N LEU A 159 -9.28 -0.83 -1.91
CA LEU A 159 -10.43 -1.73 -1.86
C LEU A 159 -10.98 -2.00 -0.45
N ASN A 160 -10.11 -2.14 0.55
CA ASN A 160 -10.49 -2.45 1.93
C ASN A 160 -10.48 -1.21 2.85
N ASP A 161 -10.61 0.01 2.33
CA ASP A 161 -10.55 1.27 3.09
C ASP A 161 -9.34 1.32 4.05
N PRO A 162 -8.11 1.29 3.51
CA PRO A 162 -6.90 1.17 4.31
C PRO A 162 -6.68 2.39 5.21
N GLN A 163 -6.09 2.17 6.39
CA GLN A 163 -5.64 3.24 7.28
C GLN A 163 -4.40 3.94 6.71
N VAL A 164 -3.57 3.20 5.97
CA VAL A 164 -2.34 3.69 5.34
C VAL A 164 -2.14 3.05 3.97
N ILE A 165 -1.65 3.82 3.01
CA ILE A 165 -1.15 3.33 1.72
C ILE A 165 0.38 3.40 1.76
N ILE A 166 1.02 2.27 1.51
CA ILE A 166 2.47 2.16 1.40
C ILE A 166 2.82 2.05 -0.08
N ALA A 167 3.58 3.02 -0.59
CA ALA A 167 3.94 3.10 -1.99
C ALA A 167 5.47 2.98 -2.16
N ASP A 168 5.93 1.90 -2.78
CA ASP A 168 7.34 1.68 -3.09
C ASP A 168 7.63 2.18 -4.51
N GLU A 169 8.30 3.32 -4.61
CA GLU A 169 8.65 4.00 -5.86
C GLU A 169 7.48 4.11 -6.87
N PRO A 170 6.31 4.65 -6.48
CA PRO A 170 5.07 4.57 -7.28
C PRO A 170 5.13 5.31 -8.63
N THR A 171 6.21 6.06 -8.88
CA THR A 171 6.44 6.82 -10.11
C THR A 171 7.71 6.42 -10.85
N GLY A 172 8.46 5.45 -10.33
CA GLY A 172 9.80 5.11 -10.82
C GLY A 172 9.86 4.63 -12.29
N ASN A 173 8.77 4.09 -12.81
CA ASN A 173 8.67 3.58 -14.19
C ASN A 173 7.84 4.47 -15.12
N LEU A 174 7.59 5.74 -14.72
CA LEU A 174 6.70 6.66 -15.44
C LEU A 174 7.48 7.89 -15.93
N ASP A 175 7.00 8.50 -17.03
CA ASP A 175 7.45 9.83 -17.43
C ASP A 175 7.03 10.90 -16.42
N ASN A 176 7.66 12.07 -16.47
CA ASN A 176 7.46 13.13 -15.49
C ASN A 176 6.01 13.63 -15.42
N GLU A 177 5.32 13.77 -16.55
CA GLU A 177 3.94 14.26 -16.60
C GLU A 177 2.98 13.24 -15.95
N THR A 178 3.15 11.97 -16.31
CA THR A 178 2.39 10.86 -15.72
C THR A 178 2.69 10.72 -14.23
N ALA A 179 3.96 10.84 -13.82
CA ALA A 179 4.39 10.80 -12.43
C ALA A 179 3.73 11.90 -11.59
N ASP A 180 3.70 13.15 -12.09
CA ASP A 180 2.99 14.26 -11.45
C ASP A 180 1.50 13.96 -11.28
N GLY A 181 0.87 13.34 -12.29
CA GLY A 181 -0.52 12.91 -12.24
C GLY A 181 -0.79 11.87 -11.15
N ILE A 182 0.12 10.91 -10.96
CA ILE A 182 0.04 9.91 -9.88
C ILE A 182 0.24 10.55 -8.51
N MET A 183 1.20 11.45 -8.36
CA MET A 183 1.43 12.14 -7.07
C MET A 183 0.26 13.03 -6.68
N LYS A 184 -0.37 13.72 -7.64
CA LYS A 184 -1.60 14.50 -7.40
C LYS A 184 -2.76 13.60 -6.97
N LEU A 185 -2.91 12.42 -7.58
CA LEU A 185 -3.93 11.44 -7.20
C LEU A 185 -3.71 10.97 -5.76
N LEU A 186 -2.51 10.54 -5.39
CA LEU A 186 -2.18 10.10 -4.02
C LEU A 186 -2.43 11.23 -3.00
N THR A 187 -1.99 12.45 -3.32
CA THR A 187 -2.21 13.61 -2.45
C THR A 187 -3.72 13.94 -2.30
N GLY A 188 -4.50 13.77 -3.36
CA GLY A 188 -5.97 13.90 -3.31
C GLY A 188 -6.60 12.89 -2.36
N ILE A 189 -6.26 11.60 -2.52
CA ILE A 189 -6.73 10.52 -1.64
C ILE A 189 -6.39 10.79 -0.17
N ASN A 190 -5.14 11.20 0.11
CA ASN A 190 -4.71 11.53 1.46
C ASN A 190 -5.58 12.65 2.08
N LYS A 191 -5.81 13.75 1.34
CA LYS A 191 -6.59 14.90 1.82
C LYS A 191 -8.07 14.61 1.98
N GLU A 192 -8.66 13.86 1.06
CA GLU A 192 -10.10 13.59 1.05
C GLU A 192 -10.51 12.52 2.05
N LYS A 193 -9.69 11.46 2.19
CA LYS A 193 -10.01 10.30 3.04
C LYS A 193 -9.29 10.32 4.39
N GLY A 194 -8.29 11.18 4.58
CA GLY A 194 -7.44 11.16 5.78
C GLY A 194 -6.57 9.89 5.88
N THR A 195 -6.44 9.11 4.79
CA THR A 195 -5.58 7.93 4.73
C THR A 195 -4.14 8.39 4.75
N ALA A 196 -3.31 7.83 5.66
CA ALA A 196 -1.87 8.09 5.66
C ALA A 196 -1.20 7.52 4.41
N ILE A 197 -0.11 8.14 3.91
CA ILE A 197 0.66 7.64 2.75
C ILE A 197 2.14 7.72 3.06
#